data_18770886efc10fdbb1baae62512e8b77
#
_entry.id   18770886efc10fdbb1baae62512e8b77
#
_cell.length_a   1.000
_cell.length_b   1.000
_cell.length_c   1.000
_cell.angle_alpha   90.00
_cell.angle_beta   90.00
_cell.angle_gamma   90.00
#
_symmetry.space_group_name_H-M   'P 1'
#
loop_
_entity.id
_entity.type
_entity.pdbx_description
1 polymer ?
#
loop_
_entity_poly.entity_id
_entity_poly.type
_entity_poly.pdbx_seq_one_letter_code
_entity_poly.pdbx_strand_id
1 'polypeptide(L)'
;MRALFGLIALIAALPFAAAAQTTPWGDPDLQGIWSNQTPVPLERPAPLANKPFFTKEEAAAAEKNSLESVLGVVARGIPTSGELNGIWLEAGKGKVGRNLSTSLIIDPPDGKIPFSKEGRARWDDTPSLERELRGRINGTDKPEDRNEAERCITTGGIFVPNPFYNNYHQIVQGPGYVVILTEMMHEQRVIPLDPSTLREPQGRPHVGASIRSWLGDSRGWWEGKTLVVETTNFVDRRRFFGSTAALKFVERFTRADNDTITYQLTVTDPATFSRSWTLQNDLRRSEEGIFEVACHEGNYGLANILSGARAQEKK
;
A
#
# COMPACT_ATOMS: atom_id res chain seq x y z
N MET A 1 20.27 53.95 -50.49
CA MET A 1 20.14 53.52 -49.07
C MET A 1 18.78 52.87 -48.90
N ARG A 2 18.74 51.55 -48.83
CA ARG A 2 17.49 50.76 -48.60
C ARG A 2 17.54 50.24 -47.16
N ALA A 3 16.65 50.71 -46.32
CA ALA A 3 16.52 50.21 -44.97
C ALA A 3 15.68 48.91 -44.97
N LEU A 4 16.29 47.83 -44.49
CA LEU A 4 15.60 46.53 -44.23
C LEU A 4 15.00 46.65 -42.83
N PHE A 5 13.65 46.60 -42.72
CA PHE A 5 12.94 46.42 -41.45
C PHE A 5 12.83 44.90 -41.18
N GLY A 6 13.61 44.42 -40.19
CA GLY A 6 13.50 43.06 -39.69
C GLY A 6 12.26 42.94 -38.76
N LEU A 7 11.30 42.13 -39.18
CA LEU A 7 10.14 41.75 -38.36
C LEU A 7 10.56 40.66 -37.37
N ILE A 8 10.69 41.00 -36.09
CA ILE A 8 10.91 40.02 -35.02
C ILE A 8 9.56 39.46 -34.62
N ALA A 9 9.29 38.23 -35.02
CA ALA A 9 8.10 37.49 -34.58
C ALA A 9 8.33 37.02 -33.12
N LEU A 10 7.62 37.62 -32.19
CA LEU A 10 7.58 37.22 -30.78
C LEU A 10 6.71 35.96 -30.68
N ILE A 11 7.30 34.77 -30.64
CA ILE A 11 6.58 33.51 -30.35
C ILE A 11 6.27 33.53 -28.85
N ALA A 12 5.04 33.87 -28.50
CA ALA A 12 4.51 33.70 -27.16
C ALA A 12 4.40 32.20 -26.88
N ALA A 13 5.31 31.69 -26.06
CA ALA A 13 5.21 30.34 -25.49
C ALA A 13 4.01 30.33 -24.52
N LEU A 14 2.85 29.90 -24.99
CA LEU A 14 1.72 29.58 -24.14
C LEU A 14 2.16 28.40 -23.24
N PRO A 15 1.97 28.49 -21.92
CA PRO A 15 2.20 27.34 -21.06
C PRO A 15 1.21 26.24 -21.51
N PHE A 16 1.75 25.14 -22.04
CA PHE A 16 0.97 23.92 -22.18
C PHE A 16 0.53 23.53 -20.78
N ALA A 17 -0.69 23.86 -20.39
CA ALA A 17 -1.35 23.19 -19.27
C ALA A 17 -1.35 21.71 -19.64
N ALA A 18 -0.58 20.90 -18.90
CA ALA A 18 -0.61 19.46 -19.06
C ALA A 18 -2.07 19.02 -18.97
N ALA A 19 -2.66 18.68 -20.11
CA ALA A 19 -4.01 18.18 -20.15
C ALA A 19 -4.05 16.99 -19.20
N ALA A 20 -4.98 16.98 -18.26
CA ALA A 20 -5.19 15.83 -17.39
C ALA A 20 -5.34 14.62 -18.30
N GLN A 21 -4.42 13.66 -18.20
CA GLN A 21 -4.48 12.46 -19.03
C GLN A 21 -5.80 11.76 -18.74
N THR A 22 -6.61 11.61 -19.76
CA THR A 22 -7.86 10.85 -19.71
C THR A 22 -7.73 9.63 -20.61
N THR A 23 -8.38 8.56 -20.23
CA THR A 23 -8.54 7.37 -21.07
C THR A 23 -9.34 7.69 -22.33
N PRO A 24 -9.29 6.85 -23.37
CA PRO A 24 -10.10 7.05 -24.58
C PRO A 24 -11.62 7.10 -24.34
N TRP A 25 -12.09 6.55 -23.21
CA TRP A 25 -13.51 6.58 -22.81
C TRP A 25 -13.86 7.69 -21.79
N GLY A 26 -12.90 8.58 -21.48
CA GLY A 26 -13.14 9.82 -20.75
C GLY A 26 -12.87 9.79 -19.24
N ASP A 27 -12.54 8.65 -18.67
CA ASP A 27 -12.15 8.55 -17.25
C ASP A 27 -10.74 9.15 -17.03
N PRO A 28 -10.43 9.68 -15.83
CA PRO A 28 -9.05 10.03 -15.47
C PRO A 28 -8.13 8.83 -15.62
N ASP A 29 -6.97 9.03 -16.26
CA ASP A 29 -6.03 7.94 -16.54
C ASP A 29 -5.09 7.69 -15.33
N LEU A 30 -5.27 6.57 -14.68
CA LEU A 30 -4.41 6.08 -13.59
C LEU A 30 -3.49 4.94 -14.03
N GLN A 31 -3.53 4.55 -15.31
CA GLN A 31 -2.79 3.39 -15.81
C GLN A 31 -1.27 3.55 -15.65
N GLY A 32 -0.61 2.42 -15.43
CA GLY A 32 0.83 2.34 -15.31
C GLY A 32 1.29 1.47 -14.17
N ILE A 33 2.59 1.43 -13.96
CA ILE A 33 3.23 0.77 -12.82
C ILE A 33 3.59 1.85 -11.79
N TRP A 34 3.25 1.59 -10.55
CA TRP A 34 3.36 2.54 -9.46
C TRP A 34 4.03 1.89 -8.25
N SER A 35 5.04 2.56 -7.70
CA SER A 35 5.67 2.16 -6.44
C SER A 35 5.03 2.92 -5.27
N ASN A 36 4.70 2.20 -4.20
CA ASN A 36 4.25 2.79 -2.94
C ASN A 36 5.38 2.95 -1.90
N GLN A 37 6.64 2.72 -2.30
CA GLN A 37 7.80 2.80 -1.42
C GLN A 37 7.98 4.20 -0.83
N THR A 38 8.19 4.26 0.49
CA THR A 38 8.44 5.51 1.23
C THR A 38 9.27 5.25 2.49
N PRO A 39 10.12 6.20 2.91
CA PRO A 39 10.80 6.13 4.21
C PRO A 39 9.89 6.50 5.39
N VAL A 40 8.65 6.94 5.13
CA VAL A 40 7.72 7.38 6.16
C VAL A 40 7.07 6.16 6.82
N PRO A 41 7.18 6.00 8.15
CA PRO A 41 6.57 4.88 8.84
C PRO A 41 5.04 4.99 8.88
N LEU A 42 4.35 3.85 9.02
CA LEU A 42 2.90 3.83 9.14
C LEU A 42 2.43 4.69 10.32
N GLU A 43 2.94 4.44 11.50
CA GLU A 43 2.66 5.22 12.70
C GLU A 43 3.77 6.22 13.00
N ARG A 44 3.40 7.38 13.53
CA ARG A 44 4.37 8.41 13.94
C ARG A 44 5.26 7.88 15.07
N PRO A 45 6.59 7.88 14.89
CA PRO A 45 7.51 7.40 15.91
C PRO A 45 7.53 8.33 17.13
N ALA A 46 7.80 7.77 18.32
CA ALA A 46 7.81 8.51 19.57
C ALA A 46 8.68 9.78 19.56
N PRO A 47 9.89 9.79 18.96
CA PRO A 47 10.68 11.01 18.85
C PRO A 47 10.04 12.14 18.06
N LEU A 48 9.06 11.82 17.19
CA LEU A 48 8.33 12.78 16.35
C LEU A 48 6.88 13.00 16.82
N ALA A 49 6.50 12.56 18.03
CA ALA A 49 5.12 12.61 18.52
C ALA A 49 4.47 14.00 18.39
N ASN A 50 5.23 15.06 18.66
CA ASN A 50 4.78 16.45 18.57
C ASN A 50 5.13 17.13 17.25
N LYS A 51 5.61 16.39 16.26
CA LYS A 51 6.04 16.91 14.96
C LYS A 51 5.29 16.22 13.82
N PRO A 52 4.10 16.72 13.43
CA PRO A 52 3.29 16.06 12.41
C PRO A 52 3.87 16.14 10.99
N PHE A 53 4.74 17.13 10.72
CA PHE A 53 5.30 17.35 9.39
C PHE A 53 6.81 17.56 9.44
N PHE A 54 7.50 17.06 8.43
CA PHE A 54 8.89 17.38 8.13
C PHE A 54 9.01 18.79 7.52
N THR A 55 10.18 19.42 7.69
CA THR A 55 10.62 20.45 6.74
C THR A 55 11.11 19.75 5.45
N LYS A 56 11.35 20.52 4.38
CA LYS A 56 11.88 19.94 3.13
C LYS A 56 13.27 19.33 3.33
N GLU A 57 14.10 19.94 4.15
CA GLU A 57 15.45 19.49 4.50
C GLU A 57 15.41 18.18 5.30
N GLU A 58 14.47 18.08 6.24
CA GLU A 58 14.27 16.87 7.04
C GLU A 58 13.71 15.73 6.20
N ALA A 59 12.82 16.01 5.27
CA ALA A 59 12.31 15.02 4.34
C ALA A 59 13.47 14.46 3.47
N ALA A 60 14.32 15.32 2.92
CA ALA A 60 15.50 14.91 2.17
C ALA A 60 16.49 14.08 3.03
N ALA A 61 16.67 14.47 4.29
CA ALA A 61 17.50 13.70 5.22
C ALA A 61 16.89 12.32 5.53
N ALA A 62 15.57 12.23 5.71
CA ALA A 62 14.88 10.97 5.94
C ALA A 62 15.02 10.00 4.75
N GLU A 63 14.91 10.51 3.52
CA GLU A 63 15.13 9.75 2.30
C GLU A 63 16.56 9.21 2.22
N LYS A 64 17.56 10.05 2.48
CA LYS A 64 18.96 9.65 2.49
C LYS A 64 19.26 8.62 3.57
N ASN A 65 18.79 8.85 4.80
CA ASN A 65 19.01 7.95 5.93
C ASN A 65 18.36 6.57 5.72
N SER A 66 17.22 6.52 5.01
CA SER A 66 16.58 5.25 4.66
C SER A 66 17.49 4.40 3.77
N LEU A 67 18.09 4.99 2.75
CA LEU A 67 19.06 4.31 1.89
C LEU A 67 20.30 3.85 2.68
N GLU A 68 20.88 4.73 3.49
CA GLU A 68 22.08 4.42 4.30
C GLU A 68 21.79 3.32 5.32
N SER A 69 20.59 3.29 5.93
CA SER A 69 20.17 2.24 6.86
C SER A 69 20.16 0.87 6.19
N VAL A 70 19.61 0.77 4.98
CA VAL A 70 19.56 -0.48 4.22
C VAL A 70 20.95 -0.92 3.78
N LEU A 71 21.75 -0.01 3.24
CA LEU A 71 23.15 -0.31 2.88
C LEU A 71 23.95 -0.77 4.09
N GLY A 72 23.70 -0.18 5.27
CA GLY A 72 24.33 -0.58 6.53
C GLY A 72 23.89 -1.97 7.00
N VAL A 73 22.65 -2.38 6.77
CA VAL A 73 22.16 -3.75 7.04
C VAL A 73 22.86 -4.76 6.14
N VAL A 74 22.93 -4.48 4.84
CA VAL A 74 23.61 -5.32 3.86
C VAL A 74 25.11 -5.45 4.17
N ALA A 75 25.77 -4.33 4.51
CA ALA A 75 27.19 -4.30 4.82
C ALA A 75 27.58 -5.06 6.10
N ARG A 76 26.68 -5.17 7.07
CA ARG A 76 26.90 -5.94 8.32
C ARG A 76 26.81 -7.44 8.15
N GLY A 77 26.57 -7.91 6.92
CA GLY A 77 26.52 -9.34 6.63
C GLY A 77 25.43 -10.06 7.43
N ILE A 78 24.31 -9.39 7.72
CA ILE A 78 23.14 -10.11 8.22
C ILE A 78 22.91 -11.21 7.19
N PRO A 79 22.86 -12.50 7.62
CA PRO A 79 22.64 -13.58 6.67
C PRO A 79 21.34 -13.28 5.94
N THR A 80 21.47 -12.67 4.83
CA THR A 80 20.41 -12.53 3.88
C THR A 80 20.29 -13.92 3.30
N SER A 81 19.27 -14.67 3.73
CA SER A 81 18.80 -15.75 2.89
C SER A 81 18.80 -15.16 1.49
N GLY A 82 19.34 -15.82 0.48
CA GLY A 82 19.63 -15.25 -0.86
C GLY A 82 18.57 -14.33 -1.47
N GLU A 83 17.49 -14.06 -0.77
CA GLU A 83 16.37 -13.18 -1.04
C GLU A 83 16.68 -11.68 -0.83
N LEU A 84 17.71 -11.32 -0.06
CA LEU A 84 18.09 -9.93 0.21
C LEU A 84 19.36 -9.53 -0.53
N ASN A 85 19.56 -9.96 -1.75
CA ASN A 85 20.61 -9.39 -2.57
C ASN A 85 20.19 -7.98 -3.02
N GLY A 86 21.17 -7.10 -3.23
CA GLY A 86 20.93 -5.68 -3.50
C GLY A 86 20.04 -5.36 -4.71
N ILE A 87 19.76 -6.35 -5.56
CA ILE A 87 18.89 -6.21 -6.73
C ILE A 87 17.43 -6.06 -6.30
N TRP A 88 17.02 -6.73 -5.22
CA TRP A 88 15.64 -6.73 -4.71
C TRP A 88 15.35 -5.61 -3.70
N LEU A 89 16.39 -4.90 -3.25
CA LEU A 89 16.23 -3.85 -2.25
C LEU A 89 15.72 -2.57 -2.91
N GLU A 90 14.45 -2.31 -2.76
CA GLU A 90 13.82 -1.05 -3.16
C GLU A 90 14.02 0.07 -2.13
N ALA A 91 14.44 -0.30 -0.94
CA ALA A 91 14.70 0.64 0.13
C ALA A 91 15.73 1.69 -0.29
N GLY A 92 15.39 2.96 -0.09
CA GLY A 92 16.14 4.11 -0.58
C GLY A 92 15.66 4.68 -1.92
N LYS A 93 14.81 3.98 -2.67
CA LYS A 93 14.10 4.55 -3.83
C LYS A 93 12.86 5.36 -3.38
N GLY A 94 12.35 5.10 -2.19
CA GLY A 94 11.16 5.75 -1.64
C GLY A 94 11.37 7.23 -1.34
N LYS A 95 10.31 8.01 -1.51
CA LYS A 95 10.28 9.45 -1.24
C LYS A 95 9.27 9.77 -0.15
N VAL A 96 9.53 10.83 0.60
CA VAL A 96 8.54 11.42 1.49
C VAL A 96 7.39 11.97 0.65
N GLY A 97 6.17 11.76 1.10
CA GLY A 97 4.98 12.24 0.40
C GLY A 97 4.92 13.77 0.33
N ARG A 98 4.19 14.30 -0.63
CA ARG A 98 4.04 15.74 -0.89
C ARG A 98 3.45 16.51 0.30
N ASN A 99 2.70 15.81 1.16
CA ASN A 99 2.17 16.35 2.41
C ASN A 99 3.22 16.50 3.52
N LEU A 100 4.46 16.01 3.30
CA LEU A 100 5.57 16.03 4.27
C LEU A 100 5.23 15.42 5.63
N SER A 101 4.24 14.54 5.73
CA SER A 101 3.84 13.91 6.99
C SER A 101 4.95 13.03 7.57
N THR A 102 5.07 13.02 8.90
CA THR A 102 6.02 12.16 9.64
C THR A 102 5.48 10.77 9.93
N SER A 103 4.26 10.48 9.50
CA SER A 103 3.60 9.16 9.50
C SER A 103 2.70 9.05 8.29
N LEU A 104 2.47 7.81 7.82
CA LEU A 104 1.45 7.60 6.79
C LEU A 104 0.05 7.87 7.34
N ILE A 105 -0.22 7.52 8.60
CA ILE A 105 -1.49 7.86 9.25
C ILE A 105 -1.59 9.37 9.42
N ILE A 106 -2.61 9.95 8.78
CA ILE A 106 -2.93 11.38 8.81
C ILE A 106 -4.17 11.70 9.65
N ASP A 107 -5.02 10.73 9.89
CA ASP A 107 -6.16 10.79 10.79
C ASP A 107 -6.26 9.47 11.57
N PRO A 108 -6.23 9.49 12.90
CA PRO A 108 -6.16 10.65 13.80
C PRO A 108 -4.82 11.43 13.72
N PRO A 109 -4.83 12.73 14.16
CA PRO A 109 -3.69 13.62 13.98
C PRO A 109 -2.45 13.25 14.80
N ASP A 110 -2.58 12.38 15.81
CA ASP A 110 -1.43 11.82 16.54
C ASP A 110 -0.62 10.83 15.69
N GLY A 111 -1.16 10.42 14.54
CA GLY A 111 -0.51 9.50 13.61
C GLY A 111 -0.44 8.07 14.12
N LYS A 112 -1.41 7.64 14.94
CA LYS A 112 -1.48 6.31 15.54
C LYS A 112 -2.74 5.56 15.12
N ILE A 113 -2.65 4.23 15.10
CA ILE A 113 -3.84 3.38 14.91
C ILE A 113 -4.70 3.47 16.17
N PRO A 114 -5.99 3.89 16.05
CA PRO A 114 -6.87 4.08 17.21
C PRO A 114 -7.50 2.74 17.64
N PHE A 115 -6.71 1.81 18.13
CA PHE A 115 -7.23 0.52 18.59
C PHE A 115 -8.26 0.67 19.71
N SER A 116 -9.31 -0.14 19.67
CA SER A 116 -10.09 -0.50 20.87
C SER A 116 -9.22 -1.40 21.77
N LYS A 117 -9.65 -1.58 23.02
CA LYS A 117 -8.95 -2.51 23.93
C LYS A 117 -8.95 -3.94 23.38
N GLU A 118 -10.08 -4.38 22.86
CA GLU A 118 -10.29 -5.70 22.30
C GLU A 118 -9.52 -5.88 20.97
N GLY A 119 -9.53 -4.85 20.13
CA GLY A 119 -8.76 -4.84 18.88
C GLY A 119 -7.27 -4.92 19.12
N ARG A 120 -6.76 -4.16 20.10
CA ARG A 120 -5.36 -4.22 20.50
C ARG A 120 -4.96 -5.60 21.01
N ALA A 121 -5.79 -6.23 21.84
CA ALA A 121 -5.52 -7.56 22.36
C ALA A 121 -5.44 -8.60 21.23
N ARG A 122 -6.39 -8.56 20.25
CA ARG A 122 -6.34 -9.45 19.07
C ARG A 122 -5.09 -9.21 18.22
N TRP A 123 -4.72 -7.94 18.01
CA TRP A 123 -3.50 -7.61 17.27
C TRP A 123 -2.24 -8.12 17.96
N ASP A 124 -2.16 -7.94 19.27
CA ASP A 124 -1.00 -8.40 20.07
C ASP A 124 -0.88 -9.93 20.12
N ASP A 125 -1.98 -10.66 19.93
CA ASP A 125 -2.00 -12.12 19.81
C ASP A 125 -1.71 -12.64 18.39
N THR A 126 -1.70 -11.75 17.39
CA THR A 126 -1.42 -12.14 15.99
C THR A 126 0.06 -12.48 15.82
N PRO A 127 0.41 -13.63 15.23
CA PRO A 127 1.79 -13.96 14.89
C PRO A 127 2.42 -12.89 13.99
N SER A 128 3.64 -12.47 14.28
CA SER A 128 4.42 -11.58 13.44
C SER A 128 5.90 -11.89 13.57
N LEU A 129 6.64 -11.71 12.48
CA LEU A 129 8.10 -11.89 12.46
C LEU A 129 8.80 -11.11 13.59
N GLU A 130 8.39 -9.87 13.85
CA GLU A 130 8.98 -9.06 14.92
C GLU A 130 8.81 -9.70 16.29
N ARG A 131 7.64 -10.28 16.58
CA ARG A 131 7.37 -10.95 17.88
C ARG A 131 8.10 -12.28 17.97
N GLU A 132 8.24 -12.99 16.86
CA GLU A 132 8.98 -14.23 16.79
C GLU A 132 10.48 -14.03 17.02
N LEU A 133 11.06 -13.00 16.42
CA LEU A 133 12.44 -12.60 16.67
C LEU A 133 12.69 -12.21 18.14
N ARG A 134 11.64 -11.81 18.86
CA ARG A 134 11.68 -11.56 20.32
C ARG A 134 11.36 -12.78 21.16
N GLY A 135 11.36 -13.98 20.58
CA GLY A 135 11.13 -15.26 21.27
C GLY A 135 9.66 -15.58 21.58
N ARG A 136 8.71 -14.86 20.96
CA ARG A 136 7.28 -15.15 21.05
C ARG A 136 6.81 -15.91 19.81
N ILE A 137 7.03 -17.21 19.78
CA ILE A 137 6.51 -18.09 18.74
C ILE A 137 5.10 -18.50 19.17
N ASN A 138 4.09 -17.79 18.67
CA ASN A 138 2.68 -18.15 18.86
C ASN A 138 2.12 -18.73 17.56
N GLY A 139 1.14 -19.64 17.67
CA GLY A 139 0.41 -20.12 16.52
C GLY A 139 1.21 -21.09 15.65
N THR A 140 1.72 -22.16 16.29
CA THR A 140 2.43 -23.24 15.60
C THR A 140 1.71 -24.58 15.66
N ASP A 141 0.46 -24.62 16.15
CA ASP A 141 -0.30 -25.87 16.26
C ASP A 141 -0.72 -26.39 14.88
N LYS A 142 -1.08 -25.50 14.00
CA LYS A 142 -1.54 -25.80 12.64
C LYS A 142 -1.22 -24.64 11.67
N PRO A 143 -1.24 -24.88 10.36
CA PRO A 143 -0.96 -23.85 9.36
C PRO A 143 -1.86 -22.61 9.47
N GLU A 144 -3.13 -22.79 9.85
CA GLU A 144 -4.11 -21.71 9.97
C GLU A 144 -3.79 -20.71 11.09
N ASP A 145 -2.92 -21.08 12.02
CA ASP A 145 -2.47 -20.19 13.08
C ASP A 145 -1.38 -19.22 12.62
N ARG A 146 -0.75 -19.51 11.45
CA ARG A 146 0.22 -18.61 10.81
C ARG A 146 -0.48 -17.52 10.02
N ASN A 147 0.22 -16.39 9.79
CA ASN A 147 -0.34 -15.29 9.02
C ASN A 147 -0.53 -15.64 7.54
N GLU A 148 -1.33 -14.85 6.84
CA GLU A 148 -1.74 -15.10 5.46
C GLU A 148 -0.55 -15.03 4.49
N ALA A 149 0.43 -14.15 4.74
CA ALA A 149 1.60 -13.99 3.89
C ALA A 149 2.54 -15.19 3.98
N GLU A 150 2.79 -15.74 5.18
CA GLU A 150 3.59 -16.95 5.36
C GLU A 150 2.94 -18.18 4.71
N ARG A 151 1.62 -18.17 4.59
CA ARG A 151 0.83 -19.22 3.93
C ARG A 151 0.68 -18.99 2.43
N CYS A 152 1.30 -17.96 1.87
CA CYS A 152 1.17 -17.57 0.47
C CYS A 152 -0.28 -17.33 0.02
N ILE A 153 -1.13 -16.78 0.89
CA ILE A 153 -2.55 -16.54 0.59
C ILE A 153 -2.74 -15.11 0.11
N THR A 154 -2.28 -14.12 0.91
CA THR A 154 -2.44 -12.69 0.61
C THR A 154 -1.54 -11.82 1.48
N THR A 155 -1.17 -10.66 0.97
CA THR A 155 -0.61 -9.55 1.75
C THR A 155 -1.63 -8.44 1.97
N GLY A 156 -2.82 -8.60 1.39
CA GLY A 156 -3.93 -7.70 1.62
C GLY A 156 -4.34 -6.83 0.45
N GLY A 157 -3.60 -6.84 -0.63
CA GLY A 157 -3.95 -6.15 -1.88
C GLY A 157 -4.13 -4.64 -1.75
N ILE A 158 -3.58 -4.00 -0.72
CA ILE A 158 -3.64 -2.56 -0.46
C ILE A 158 -2.23 -1.96 -0.49
N PHE A 159 -2.15 -0.65 -0.71
CA PHE A 159 -0.89 0.07 -0.91
C PHE A 159 -0.24 0.51 0.42
N VAL A 160 -0.13 -0.42 1.38
CA VAL A 160 0.72 -0.24 2.57
C VAL A 160 2.13 -0.71 2.21
N PRO A 161 3.16 0.14 2.34
CA PRO A 161 4.50 -0.23 1.92
C PRO A 161 5.06 -1.44 2.67
N ASN A 162 5.67 -2.35 1.92
CA ASN A 162 6.57 -3.35 2.49
C ASN A 162 7.94 -2.69 2.71
N PRO A 163 8.57 -2.84 3.88
CA PRO A 163 9.83 -2.14 4.16
C PRO A 163 11.01 -2.59 3.30
N PHE A 164 10.93 -3.71 2.59
CA PHE A 164 12.08 -4.29 1.91
C PHE A 164 11.96 -4.34 0.39
N TYR A 165 10.88 -4.93 -0.17
CA TYR A 165 10.77 -5.24 -1.60
C TYR A 165 9.31 -5.46 -2.04
N ASN A 166 9.08 -5.59 -3.35
CA ASN A 166 7.80 -5.87 -3.99
C ASN A 166 6.72 -4.82 -3.69
N ASN A 167 7.10 -3.56 -3.83
CA ASN A 167 6.22 -2.41 -3.62
C ASN A 167 5.61 -1.87 -4.92
N TYR A 168 5.63 -2.65 -6.01
CA TYR A 168 5.07 -2.23 -7.27
C TYR A 168 3.65 -2.74 -7.46
N HIS A 169 2.86 -1.88 -8.06
CA HIS A 169 1.46 -2.15 -8.40
C HIS A 169 1.19 -1.70 -9.81
N GLN A 170 0.56 -2.54 -10.62
CA GLN A 170 0.11 -2.16 -11.94
C GLN A 170 -1.38 -1.84 -11.90
N ILE A 171 -1.75 -0.66 -12.39
CA ILE A 171 -3.14 -0.25 -12.59
C ILE A 171 -3.44 -0.34 -14.07
N VAL A 172 -4.48 -1.12 -14.41
CA VAL A 172 -5.02 -1.27 -15.76
C VAL A 172 -6.50 -0.84 -15.73
N GLN A 173 -6.91 -0.04 -16.70
CA GLN A 173 -8.29 0.43 -16.79
C GLN A 173 -8.94 -0.08 -18.08
N GLY A 174 -10.22 -0.41 -17.97
CA GLY A 174 -11.09 -0.68 -19.09
C GLY A 174 -12.45 0.01 -18.88
N PRO A 175 -13.28 0.11 -19.93
CA PRO A 175 -14.61 0.66 -19.79
C PRO A 175 -15.41 -0.10 -18.72
N GLY A 176 -15.72 0.56 -17.61
CA GLY A 176 -16.51 0.01 -16.51
C GLY A 176 -15.75 -0.88 -15.50
N TYR A 177 -14.42 -0.93 -15.54
CA TYR A 177 -13.63 -1.63 -14.53
C TYR A 177 -12.20 -1.09 -14.39
N VAL A 178 -11.61 -1.32 -13.24
CA VAL A 178 -10.17 -1.14 -12.96
C VAL A 178 -9.62 -2.47 -12.44
N VAL A 179 -8.43 -2.83 -12.88
CA VAL A 179 -7.68 -3.97 -12.32
C VAL A 179 -6.43 -3.44 -11.66
N ILE A 180 -6.18 -3.85 -10.44
CA ILE A 180 -4.94 -3.58 -9.70
C ILE A 180 -4.22 -4.91 -9.51
N LEU A 181 -3.05 -5.04 -10.12
CA LEU A 181 -2.12 -6.13 -9.90
C LEU A 181 -1.06 -5.67 -8.90
N THR A 182 -0.94 -6.38 -7.78
CA THR A 182 0.09 -6.14 -6.75
C THR A 182 1.20 -7.16 -6.97
N GLU A 183 2.45 -6.70 -7.02
CA GLU A 183 3.63 -7.55 -7.23
C GLU A 183 3.77 -8.60 -6.13
N MET A 184 3.66 -8.18 -4.88
CA MET A 184 3.70 -9.10 -3.74
C MET A 184 2.54 -10.09 -3.83
N MET A 185 2.83 -11.39 -3.76
CA MET A 185 1.90 -12.52 -3.93
C MET A 185 1.18 -12.58 -5.28
N HIS A 186 1.55 -11.72 -6.23
CA HIS A 186 0.92 -11.66 -7.56
C HIS A 186 -0.60 -11.47 -7.48
N GLU A 187 -1.02 -10.69 -6.49
CA GLU A 187 -2.45 -10.49 -6.19
C GLU A 187 -3.12 -9.56 -7.20
N GLN A 188 -4.32 -9.91 -7.61
CA GLN A 188 -5.12 -9.05 -8.49
C GLN A 188 -6.48 -8.75 -7.89
N ARG A 189 -6.88 -7.49 -7.98
CA ARG A 189 -8.23 -7.04 -7.64
C ARG A 189 -8.90 -6.49 -8.89
N VAL A 190 -10.02 -7.10 -9.28
CA VAL A 190 -10.89 -6.58 -10.32
C VAL A 190 -11.97 -5.73 -9.65
N ILE A 191 -12.03 -4.47 -10.00
CA ILE A 191 -12.91 -3.46 -9.40
C ILE A 191 -13.92 -3.02 -10.45
N PRO A 192 -15.15 -3.54 -10.43
CA PRO A 192 -16.22 -3.04 -11.27
C PRO A 192 -16.50 -1.57 -10.92
N LEU A 193 -16.62 -0.73 -11.96
CA LEU A 193 -16.98 0.67 -11.81
C LEU A 193 -18.47 0.86 -12.05
N ASP A 194 -19.05 1.78 -11.32
CA ASP A 194 -20.36 2.30 -11.69
C ASP A 194 -20.28 3.10 -12.96
N PRO A 195 -21.26 2.95 -13.83
CA PRO A 195 -21.40 3.87 -14.94
C PRO A 195 -21.48 5.30 -14.40
N SER A 196 -20.64 6.20 -14.91
CA SER A 196 -20.61 7.62 -14.54
C SER A 196 -21.96 8.36 -14.73
N THR A 197 -22.92 7.71 -15.36
CA THR A 197 -24.28 8.18 -15.58
C THR A 197 -25.23 7.94 -14.41
N LEU A 198 -24.90 7.04 -13.49
CA LEU A 198 -25.69 6.80 -12.29
C LEU A 198 -25.11 7.69 -11.18
N ARG A 199 -25.74 8.86 -10.97
CA ARG A 199 -25.39 9.85 -9.93
C ARG A 199 -25.67 9.38 -8.50
N GLU A 200 -25.76 8.10 -8.28
CA GLU A 200 -25.91 7.53 -6.94
C GLU A 200 -24.52 7.35 -6.32
N PRO A 201 -24.23 7.99 -5.18
CA PRO A 201 -22.90 7.87 -4.52
C PRO A 201 -22.64 6.51 -3.89
N GLN A 202 -23.43 5.49 -4.20
CA GLN A 202 -23.38 4.20 -3.50
C GLN A 202 -22.82 3.06 -4.34
N GLY A 203 -22.42 3.29 -5.58
CA GLY A 203 -21.80 2.27 -6.41
C GLY A 203 -22.72 1.07 -6.74
N ARG A 204 -22.21 0.13 -7.54
CA ARG A 204 -22.90 -1.16 -7.69
C ARG A 204 -22.97 -1.86 -6.34
N PRO A 205 -24.09 -2.49 -6.00
CA PRO A 205 -24.22 -3.19 -4.73
C PRO A 205 -23.12 -4.27 -4.62
N HIS A 206 -22.59 -4.41 -3.44
CA HIS A 206 -21.71 -5.52 -3.11
C HIS A 206 -22.44 -6.86 -3.25
N VAL A 207 -21.70 -7.94 -3.47
CA VAL A 207 -22.24 -9.29 -3.38
C VAL A 207 -22.82 -9.53 -1.99
N GLY A 208 -23.71 -10.50 -1.87
CA GLY A 208 -24.35 -10.81 -0.57
C GLY A 208 -23.29 -11.02 0.54
N ALA A 209 -23.57 -10.54 1.74
CA ALA A 209 -22.63 -10.54 2.87
C ALA A 209 -22.15 -11.94 3.31
N SER A 210 -22.79 -13.00 2.85
CA SER A 210 -22.34 -14.39 3.02
C SER A 210 -21.21 -14.80 2.07
N ILE A 211 -21.01 -14.06 0.97
CA ILE A 211 -19.95 -14.32 0.00
C ILE A 211 -18.73 -13.49 0.40
N ARG A 212 -17.72 -14.15 0.97
CA ARG A 212 -16.53 -13.51 1.52
C ARG A 212 -15.27 -14.00 0.83
N SER A 213 -14.29 -13.11 0.67
CA SER A 213 -12.99 -13.44 0.11
C SER A 213 -11.85 -12.82 0.91
N TRP A 214 -10.61 -13.27 0.65
CA TRP A 214 -9.42 -12.73 1.29
C TRP A 214 -9.16 -11.27 0.92
N LEU A 215 -9.44 -10.90 -0.33
CA LEU A 215 -9.30 -9.53 -0.82
C LEU A 215 -10.60 -8.70 -0.71
N GLY A 216 -11.67 -9.31 -0.17
CA GLY A 216 -12.98 -8.68 -0.07
C GLY A 216 -13.68 -8.59 -1.43
N ASP A 217 -14.76 -7.83 -1.48
CA ASP A 217 -15.52 -7.46 -2.66
C ASP A 217 -15.38 -5.95 -2.87
N SER A 218 -14.78 -5.54 -3.98
CA SER A 218 -14.49 -4.15 -4.30
C SER A 218 -15.51 -3.57 -5.28
N ARG A 219 -15.92 -2.32 -5.07
CA ARG A 219 -16.74 -1.51 -5.96
C ARG A 219 -16.12 -0.14 -6.11
N GLY A 220 -16.09 0.39 -7.34
CA GLY A 220 -15.47 1.67 -7.62
C GLY A 220 -16.42 2.66 -8.29
N TRP A 221 -16.17 3.94 -8.08
CA TRP A 221 -16.81 5.06 -8.77
C TRP A 221 -15.89 6.26 -8.87
N TRP A 222 -16.22 7.19 -9.74
CA TRP A 222 -15.47 8.42 -9.90
C TRP A 222 -16.11 9.58 -9.14
N GLU A 223 -15.32 10.26 -8.31
CA GLU A 223 -15.63 11.56 -7.73
C GLU A 223 -14.73 12.63 -8.36
N GLY A 224 -15.20 13.23 -9.45
CA GLY A 224 -14.40 14.13 -10.26
C GLY A 224 -13.17 13.45 -10.83
N LYS A 225 -11.97 13.80 -10.36
CA LYS A 225 -10.68 13.20 -10.79
C LYS A 225 -10.18 12.08 -9.86
N THR A 226 -10.97 11.69 -8.88
CA THR A 226 -10.61 10.70 -7.88
C THR A 226 -11.38 9.41 -8.13
N LEU A 227 -10.67 8.29 -8.32
CA LEU A 227 -11.25 6.96 -8.21
C LEU A 227 -11.45 6.65 -6.74
N VAL A 228 -12.67 6.35 -6.35
CA VAL A 228 -13.03 5.86 -5.01
C VAL A 228 -13.34 4.38 -5.10
N VAL A 229 -12.78 3.58 -4.20
CA VAL A 229 -13.01 2.14 -4.14
C VAL A 229 -13.42 1.77 -2.73
N GLU A 230 -14.64 1.25 -2.59
CA GLU A 230 -15.09 0.63 -1.33
C GLU A 230 -14.86 -0.88 -1.41
N THR A 231 -14.30 -1.46 -0.34
CA THR A 231 -14.09 -2.90 -0.24
C THR A 231 -14.62 -3.42 1.09
N THR A 232 -15.48 -4.44 1.02
CA THR A 232 -16.11 -5.10 2.16
C THR A 232 -16.05 -6.62 1.99
N ASN A 233 -16.82 -7.38 2.78
CA ASN A 233 -16.96 -8.83 2.64
C ASN A 233 -15.64 -9.61 2.74
N PHE A 234 -14.75 -9.16 3.61
CA PHE A 234 -13.54 -9.89 3.96
C PHE A 234 -13.87 -11.14 4.76
N VAL A 235 -13.04 -12.19 4.63
CA VAL A 235 -13.13 -13.37 5.49
C VAL A 235 -12.84 -13.02 6.95
N ASP A 236 -13.48 -13.70 7.90
CA ASP A 236 -13.27 -13.49 9.34
C ASP A 236 -11.83 -13.75 9.81
N ARG A 237 -11.08 -14.51 9.03
CA ARG A 237 -9.70 -14.93 9.35
C ARG A 237 -8.64 -13.92 8.91
N ARG A 238 -9.05 -12.84 8.26
CA ARG A 238 -8.13 -11.79 7.87
C ARG A 238 -7.60 -11.06 9.10
N ARG A 239 -6.29 -11.02 9.24
CA ARG A 239 -5.64 -10.46 10.44
C ARG A 239 -5.10 -9.05 10.26
N PHE A 240 -5.63 -8.28 9.31
CA PHE A 240 -5.23 -6.89 9.10
C PHE A 240 -5.41 -6.08 10.39
N PHE A 241 -4.32 -5.88 11.13
CA PHE A 241 -4.31 -5.24 12.46
C PHE A 241 -5.37 -5.80 13.43
N GLY A 242 -5.59 -7.12 13.43
CA GLY A 242 -6.57 -7.77 14.30
C GLY A 242 -8.02 -7.53 13.90
N SER A 243 -8.27 -7.16 12.64
CA SER A 243 -9.61 -6.89 12.10
C SER A 243 -10.52 -8.10 12.10
N THR A 244 -11.81 -7.81 12.06
CA THR A 244 -12.92 -8.78 11.96
C THR A 244 -13.54 -8.78 10.56
N ALA A 245 -14.60 -9.57 10.38
CA ALA A 245 -15.41 -9.55 9.15
C ALA A 245 -16.17 -8.22 8.92
N ALA A 246 -16.18 -7.32 9.90
CA ALA A 246 -16.74 -5.98 9.77
C ALA A 246 -15.76 -4.97 9.14
N LEU A 247 -14.56 -5.43 8.78
CA LEU A 247 -13.56 -4.60 8.10
C LEU A 247 -14.11 -4.01 6.80
N LYS A 248 -13.94 -2.71 6.66
CA LYS A 248 -14.22 -1.96 5.45
C LYS A 248 -13.06 -1.06 5.10
N PHE A 249 -12.70 -1.03 3.82
CA PHE A 249 -11.78 -0.07 3.24
C PHE A 249 -12.52 0.91 2.35
N VAL A 250 -12.08 2.16 2.37
CA VAL A 250 -12.40 3.16 1.35
C VAL A 250 -11.07 3.72 0.85
N GLU A 251 -10.73 3.41 -0.39
CA GLU A 251 -9.51 3.84 -1.04
C GLU A 251 -9.82 5.00 -1.99
N ARG A 252 -8.91 5.94 -2.09
CA ARG A 252 -9.04 7.10 -2.99
C ARG A 252 -7.74 7.28 -3.77
N PHE A 253 -7.85 7.24 -5.08
CA PHE A 253 -6.72 7.42 -6.00
C PHE A 253 -6.93 8.72 -6.77
N THR A 254 -6.10 9.71 -6.50
CA THR A 254 -6.17 11.00 -7.17
C THR A 254 -4.87 11.25 -7.93
N ARG A 255 -4.93 11.35 -9.25
CA ARG A 255 -3.76 11.71 -10.02
C ARG A 255 -3.35 13.15 -9.72
N ALA A 256 -2.19 13.31 -9.09
CA ALA A 256 -1.68 14.59 -8.67
C ALA A 256 -0.87 15.30 -9.78
N ASP A 257 -0.12 14.50 -10.57
CA ASP A 257 0.64 14.90 -11.75
C ASP A 257 0.93 13.67 -12.64
N ASN A 258 1.83 13.80 -13.63
CA ASN A 258 2.15 12.71 -14.55
C ASN A 258 2.78 11.49 -13.85
N ASP A 259 3.50 11.73 -12.77
CA ASP A 259 4.35 10.73 -12.10
C ASP A 259 3.90 10.41 -10.68
N THR A 260 2.76 10.97 -10.25
CA THR A 260 2.29 10.81 -8.88
C THR A 260 0.78 10.59 -8.81
N ILE A 261 0.38 9.55 -8.06
CA ILE A 261 -0.98 9.37 -7.56
C ILE A 261 -0.95 9.56 -6.04
N THR A 262 -1.75 10.49 -5.52
CA THR A 262 -2.02 10.56 -4.09
C THR A 262 -3.03 9.48 -3.74
N TYR A 263 -2.60 8.53 -2.93
CA TYR A 263 -3.40 7.42 -2.42
C TYR A 263 -3.80 7.68 -0.98
N GLN A 264 -5.08 7.50 -0.68
CA GLN A 264 -5.59 7.50 0.69
C GLN A 264 -6.37 6.22 0.94
N LEU A 265 -6.20 5.66 2.14
CA LEU A 265 -6.97 4.51 2.62
C LEU A 265 -7.62 4.86 3.95
N THR A 266 -8.93 4.85 3.99
CA THR A 266 -9.71 4.91 5.24
C THR A 266 -10.10 3.50 5.65
N VAL A 267 -9.77 3.16 6.89
CA VAL A 267 -10.03 1.85 7.50
C VAL A 267 -11.11 1.98 8.55
N THR A 268 -12.11 1.12 8.48
CA THR A 268 -13.20 1.06 9.46
C THR A 268 -13.43 -0.38 9.88
N ASP A 269 -13.39 -0.64 11.17
CA ASP A 269 -13.85 -1.88 11.82
C ASP A 269 -14.21 -1.54 13.27
N PRO A 270 -15.49 -1.35 13.59
CA PRO A 270 -15.91 -0.90 14.92
C PRO A 270 -15.59 -1.87 16.06
N ALA A 271 -15.35 -3.16 15.74
CA ALA A 271 -14.92 -4.14 16.72
C ALA A 271 -13.41 -4.07 17.03
N THR A 272 -12.62 -3.44 16.13
CA THR A 272 -11.17 -3.39 16.23
C THR A 272 -10.64 -2.00 16.56
N PHE A 273 -11.27 -0.98 16.00
CA PHE A 273 -10.83 0.41 16.16
C PHE A 273 -11.90 1.24 16.87
N SER A 274 -11.47 2.12 17.76
CA SER A 274 -12.36 3.04 18.48
C SER A 274 -12.98 4.10 17.56
N ARG A 275 -12.38 4.32 16.39
CA ARG A 275 -12.85 5.17 15.29
C ARG A 275 -12.21 4.72 13.97
N SER A 276 -12.77 5.16 12.86
CA SER A 276 -12.09 5.04 11.55
C SER A 276 -10.79 5.84 11.55
N TRP A 277 -9.81 5.38 10.79
CA TRP A 277 -8.52 6.05 10.62
C TRP A 277 -8.11 6.07 9.15
N THR A 278 -7.29 7.04 8.78
CA THR A 278 -6.89 7.24 7.39
C THR A 278 -5.38 7.36 7.27
N LEU A 279 -4.81 6.62 6.33
CA LEU A 279 -3.44 6.82 5.87
C LEU A 279 -3.42 7.52 4.51
N GLN A 280 -2.30 8.17 4.21
CA GLN A 280 -2.00 8.73 2.90
C GLN A 280 -0.57 8.39 2.51
N ASN A 281 -0.40 8.02 1.24
CA ASN A 281 0.91 7.83 0.61
C ASN A 281 0.85 8.37 -0.83
N ASP A 282 2.00 8.80 -1.36
CA ASP A 282 2.13 9.13 -2.78
C ASP A 282 2.73 7.93 -3.52
N LEU A 283 1.98 7.41 -4.48
CA LEU A 283 2.46 6.38 -5.39
C LEU A 283 3.26 7.07 -6.49
N ARG A 284 4.45 6.55 -6.78
CA ARG A 284 5.35 7.09 -7.80
C ARG A 284 5.36 6.20 -9.03
N ARG A 285 5.29 6.82 -10.21
CA ARG A 285 5.41 6.09 -11.48
C ARG A 285 6.75 5.37 -11.54
N SER A 286 6.72 4.13 -12.00
CA SER A 286 7.90 3.31 -12.23
C SER A 286 8.03 2.94 -13.71
N GLU A 287 9.26 2.98 -14.20
CA GLU A 287 9.63 2.39 -15.49
C GLU A 287 10.11 0.94 -15.33
N GLU A 288 10.28 0.48 -14.11
CA GLU A 288 10.61 -0.91 -13.80
C GLU A 288 9.36 -1.78 -13.98
N GLY A 289 9.55 -3.00 -14.48
CA GLY A 289 8.47 -3.98 -14.60
C GLY A 289 8.03 -4.53 -13.25
N ILE A 290 6.93 -5.28 -13.26
CA ILE A 290 6.51 -6.11 -12.14
C ILE A 290 7.15 -7.47 -12.31
N PHE A 291 7.73 -8.00 -11.21
CA PHE A 291 8.31 -9.33 -11.18
C PHE A 291 7.33 -10.32 -10.55
N GLU A 292 7.43 -11.58 -10.95
CA GLU A 292 6.68 -12.64 -10.32
C GLU A 292 7.24 -12.93 -8.92
N VAL A 293 6.35 -12.98 -7.93
CA VAL A 293 6.65 -13.47 -6.59
C VAL A 293 6.06 -14.87 -6.45
N ALA A 294 6.86 -15.88 -6.75
CA ALA A 294 6.49 -17.29 -6.73
C ALA A 294 6.50 -17.83 -5.29
N CYS A 295 5.60 -17.34 -4.44
CA CYS A 295 5.58 -17.63 -3.00
C CYS A 295 5.38 -19.11 -2.68
N HIS A 296 4.59 -19.84 -3.46
CA HIS A 296 4.31 -21.27 -3.21
C HIS A 296 5.50 -22.17 -3.56
N GLU A 297 6.23 -21.81 -4.60
CA GLU A 297 7.40 -22.56 -5.05
C GLU A 297 8.55 -22.35 -4.05
N GLY A 298 8.85 -23.38 -3.32
CA GLY A 298 9.92 -23.33 -2.30
C GLY A 298 9.51 -22.78 -0.94
N ASN A 299 8.22 -22.67 -0.63
CA ASN A 299 7.75 -22.32 0.72
C ASN A 299 8.03 -23.45 1.73
N TYR A 300 9.32 -23.75 1.93
CA TYR A 300 9.75 -24.68 2.99
C TYR A 300 9.67 -24.06 4.38
N GLY A 301 9.57 -22.73 4.48
CA GLY A 301 9.53 -22.01 5.73
C GLY A 301 8.36 -22.42 6.61
N LEU A 302 7.15 -22.48 6.05
CA LEU A 302 5.95 -22.88 6.80
C LEU A 302 6.08 -24.30 7.37
N ALA A 303 6.49 -25.27 6.56
CA ALA A 303 6.68 -26.65 7.01
C ALA A 303 7.77 -26.76 8.09
N ASN A 304 8.87 -26.02 7.95
CA ASN A 304 9.96 -26.01 8.91
C ASN A 304 9.58 -25.36 10.25
N ILE A 305 8.81 -24.29 10.25
CA ILE A 305 8.28 -23.64 11.47
C ILE A 305 7.43 -24.66 12.26
N LEU A 306 6.47 -25.30 11.59
CA LEU A 306 5.57 -26.26 12.24
C LEU A 306 6.31 -27.50 12.74
N SER A 307 7.23 -28.05 11.95
CA SER A 307 8.02 -29.23 12.35
C SER A 307 9.01 -28.92 13.49
N GLY A 308 9.61 -27.73 13.47
CA GLY A 308 10.47 -27.25 14.53
C GLY A 308 9.73 -27.10 15.85
N ALA A 309 8.49 -26.59 15.84
CA ALA A 309 7.65 -26.53 17.03
C ALA A 309 7.37 -27.93 17.59
N ARG A 310 6.99 -28.91 16.73
CA ARG A 310 6.79 -30.31 17.17
C ARG A 310 8.05 -30.94 17.76
N ALA A 311 9.24 -30.57 17.27
CA ALA A 311 10.49 -31.07 17.82
C ALA A 311 10.80 -30.49 19.22
N GLN A 312 10.34 -29.26 19.49
CA GLN A 312 10.51 -28.61 20.82
C GLN A 312 9.57 -29.19 21.86
N GLU A 313 8.34 -29.58 21.50
CA GLU A 313 7.36 -30.20 22.39
C GLU A 313 7.80 -31.59 22.92
N LYS A 314 8.73 -32.24 22.24
CA LYS A 314 9.24 -33.56 22.60
C LYS A 314 10.42 -33.50 23.61
N LYS A 315 10.84 -32.32 23.98
CA LYS A 315 11.89 -32.07 24.97
C LYS A 315 11.31 -31.76 26.33
#